data_0d550dde35dfc747d471f80c1fb49c8c
#
_entry.id   0d550dde35dfc747d471f80c1fb49c8c
#
_cell.length_a   1.000
_cell.length_b   1.000
_cell.length_c   1.000
_cell.angle_alpha   90.00
_cell.angle_beta   90.00
_cell.angle_gamma   90.00
#
_symmetry.space_group_name_H-M   'P 1'
#
loop_
_entity.id
_entity.type
_entity.pdbx_description
1 polymer ?
#
loop_
_entity_poly.entity_id
_entity_poly.type
_entity_poly.pdbx_seq_one_letter_code
_entity_poly.pdbx_strand_id
1 'polypeptide(L)'
;GRIVAFGSTSLHVKGRSPDAAERDVAARLAEAEAALFAACRQSGTPCTVLRPTLVWGLGRDATVSRVVRLAQRWPLLPLPMGAPGLRQPVHALDLADAALAALAADPHAAGAFDLPGGERVAFGEMLRRSVAAGAPGCRTWPVPWAMLAWAGRADARLGGWASRLADDLVFDDRPAREALGWAPRGFAPSAADFPV
;
A
#
# COMPACT_ATOMS: atom_id res chain seq x y z
N GLY A 1 22.40 -15.52 -12.79
CA GLY A 1 21.19 -15.38 -11.94
C GLY A 1 20.79 -13.93 -11.80
N ARG A 2 19.62 -13.68 -11.24
CA ARG A 2 19.07 -12.34 -10.97
C ARG A 2 18.41 -12.35 -9.59
N ILE A 3 18.41 -11.22 -8.91
CA ILE A 3 17.72 -11.05 -7.63
C ILE A 3 16.55 -10.09 -7.83
N VAL A 4 15.37 -10.49 -7.37
CA VAL A 4 14.20 -9.63 -7.25
C VAL A 4 13.82 -9.60 -5.77
N ALA A 5 13.71 -8.40 -5.20
CA ALA A 5 13.35 -8.19 -3.80
C ALA A 5 12.15 -7.24 -3.69
N PHE A 6 11.36 -7.40 -2.63
CA PHE A 6 10.31 -6.45 -2.29
C PHE A 6 10.80 -5.47 -1.23
N GLY A 7 10.69 -4.18 -1.54
CA GLY A 7 10.82 -3.07 -0.63
C GLY A 7 9.45 -2.51 -0.24
N SER A 8 9.35 -1.19 -0.07
CA SER A 8 8.09 -0.49 0.19
C SER A 8 8.20 0.98 -0.15
N THR A 9 7.16 1.58 -0.76
CA THR A 9 7.06 3.03 -0.93
C THR A 9 7.02 3.81 0.41
N SER A 10 6.87 3.11 1.54
CA SER A 10 6.97 3.69 2.89
C SER A 10 8.29 4.43 3.13
N LEU A 11 9.37 4.02 2.46
CA LEU A 11 10.66 4.72 2.59
C LEU A 11 10.59 6.19 2.14
N HIS A 12 9.75 6.52 1.15
CA HIS A 12 9.61 7.89 0.63
C HIS A 12 8.84 8.82 1.57
N VAL A 13 7.86 8.28 2.29
CA VAL A 13 6.91 9.08 3.09
C VAL A 13 7.20 9.03 4.58
N LYS A 14 7.60 7.89 5.12
CA LYS A 14 7.82 7.72 6.55
C LYS A 14 9.10 8.40 7.07
N GLY A 15 10.06 8.68 6.21
CA GLY A 15 11.29 9.40 6.59
C GLY A 15 11.05 10.81 7.13
N ARG A 16 9.90 11.42 6.81
CA ARG A 16 9.48 12.75 7.28
C ARG A 16 8.38 12.68 8.34
N SER A 17 8.01 11.50 8.83
CA SER A 17 6.98 11.35 9.86
C SER A 17 7.41 12.01 11.18
N PRO A 18 6.51 12.64 11.92
CA PRO A 18 6.76 13.07 13.29
C PRO A 18 7.01 11.88 14.23
N ASP A 19 6.52 10.68 13.90
CA ASP A 19 6.69 9.45 14.66
C ASP A 19 8.10 8.86 14.44
N ALA A 20 8.88 8.75 15.51
CA ALA A 20 10.22 8.19 15.47
C ALA A 20 10.27 6.73 15.01
N ALA A 21 9.27 5.93 15.39
CA ALA A 21 9.20 4.53 14.97
C ALA A 21 8.97 4.40 13.45
N GLU A 22 8.18 5.30 12.86
CA GLU A 22 8.00 5.34 11.40
C GLU A 22 9.28 5.76 10.68
N ARG A 23 10.01 6.76 11.20
CA ARG A 23 11.31 7.16 10.63
C ARG A 23 12.33 6.03 10.69
N ASP A 24 12.36 5.28 11.79
CA ASP A 24 13.23 4.10 11.94
C ASP A 24 12.90 3.01 10.90
N VAL A 25 11.61 2.75 10.65
CA VAL A 25 11.20 1.83 9.58
C VAL A 25 11.69 2.30 8.21
N ALA A 26 11.58 3.59 7.89
CA ALA A 26 12.05 4.13 6.61
C ALA A 26 13.57 4.01 6.48
N ALA A 27 14.32 4.32 7.55
CA ALA A 27 15.77 4.22 7.57
C ALA A 27 16.21 2.76 7.33
N ARG A 28 15.64 1.81 8.05
CA ARG A 28 15.95 0.37 7.86
C ARG A 28 15.62 -0.14 6.47
N LEU A 29 14.52 0.31 5.86
CA LEU A 29 14.21 -0.03 4.46
C LEU A 29 15.27 0.52 3.52
N ALA A 30 15.68 1.78 3.68
CA ALA A 30 16.70 2.39 2.84
C ALA A 30 18.07 1.71 2.99
N GLU A 31 18.48 1.39 4.22
CA GLU A 31 19.72 0.67 4.51
C GLU A 31 19.73 -0.73 3.92
N ALA A 32 18.61 -1.47 4.04
CA ALA A 32 18.48 -2.80 3.47
C ALA A 32 18.57 -2.79 1.93
N GLU A 33 17.91 -1.84 1.28
CA GLU A 33 18.01 -1.68 -0.17
C GLU A 33 19.43 -1.29 -0.61
N ALA A 34 20.08 -0.37 0.09
CA ALA A 34 21.45 0.04 -0.20
C ALA A 34 22.44 -1.13 -0.06
N ALA A 35 22.31 -1.92 1.02
CA ALA A 35 23.13 -3.10 1.26
C ALA A 35 22.91 -4.16 0.16
N LEU A 36 21.65 -4.41 -0.23
CA LEU A 36 21.33 -5.35 -1.31
C LEU A 36 21.97 -4.92 -2.63
N PHE A 37 21.79 -3.65 -3.03
CA PHE A 37 22.41 -3.14 -4.27
C PHE A 37 23.93 -3.17 -4.21
N ALA A 38 24.56 -2.92 -3.06
CA ALA A 38 26.00 -3.02 -2.89
C ALA A 38 26.51 -4.46 -3.11
N ALA A 39 25.85 -5.43 -2.47
CA ALA A 39 26.19 -6.85 -2.62
C ALA A 39 26.01 -7.35 -4.07
N CYS A 40 24.92 -6.92 -4.72
CA CYS A 40 24.65 -7.26 -6.12
C CYS A 40 25.69 -6.67 -7.08
N ARG A 41 26.11 -5.43 -6.86
CA ARG A 41 27.21 -4.82 -7.64
C ARG A 41 28.53 -5.57 -7.46
N GLN A 42 28.86 -5.97 -6.24
CA GLN A 42 30.10 -6.74 -5.96
C GLN A 42 30.11 -8.10 -6.66
N SER A 43 28.96 -8.76 -6.73
CA SER A 43 28.82 -10.08 -7.37
C SER A 43 28.55 -10.01 -8.88
N GLY A 44 28.36 -8.82 -9.47
CA GLY A 44 27.93 -8.67 -10.85
C GLY A 44 26.51 -9.22 -11.12
N THR A 45 25.67 -9.34 -10.09
CA THR A 45 24.32 -9.91 -10.20
C THR A 45 23.29 -8.81 -10.42
N PRO A 46 22.50 -8.81 -11.51
CA PRO A 46 21.42 -7.87 -11.72
C PRO A 46 20.39 -7.96 -10.57
N CYS A 47 19.99 -6.80 -10.04
CA CYS A 47 19.07 -6.70 -8.92
C CYS A 47 17.93 -5.74 -9.22
N THR A 48 16.69 -6.17 -8.92
CA THR A 48 15.50 -5.34 -9.02
C THR A 48 14.79 -5.30 -7.67
N VAL A 49 14.48 -4.10 -7.18
CA VAL A 49 13.67 -3.87 -5.98
C VAL A 49 12.30 -3.34 -6.38
N LEU A 50 11.26 -4.07 -6.02
CA LEU A 50 9.88 -3.72 -6.25
C LEU A 50 9.29 -3.10 -4.98
N ARG A 51 8.86 -1.84 -5.05
CA ARG A 51 8.33 -1.07 -3.91
C ARG A 51 6.82 -0.91 -4.02
N PRO A 52 6.03 -1.88 -3.54
CA PRO A 52 4.57 -1.75 -3.55
C PRO A 52 4.09 -0.61 -2.65
N THR A 53 2.92 -0.08 -3.00
CA THR A 53 2.11 0.76 -2.13
C THR A 53 1.31 -0.09 -1.14
N LEU A 54 0.08 0.31 -0.78
CA LEU A 54 -0.80 -0.50 0.06
C LEU A 54 -1.21 -1.77 -0.67
N VAL A 55 -0.71 -2.92 -0.20
CA VAL A 55 -1.03 -4.23 -0.78
C VAL A 55 -2.38 -4.71 -0.26
N TRP A 56 -3.20 -5.31 -1.12
CA TRP A 56 -4.50 -5.91 -0.79
C TRP A 56 -4.74 -7.22 -1.56
N GLY A 57 -5.79 -7.92 -1.19
CA GLY A 57 -6.17 -9.22 -1.76
C GLY A 57 -5.65 -10.41 -0.96
N LEU A 58 -6.20 -11.58 -1.21
CA LEU A 58 -5.88 -12.86 -0.57
C LEU A 58 -6.09 -12.88 0.97
N GLY A 59 -6.78 -11.91 1.56
CA GLY A 59 -7.15 -11.88 2.98
C GLY A 59 -6.00 -11.70 3.98
N ARG A 60 -4.77 -11.45 3.53
CA ARG A 60 -3.57 -11.45 4.40
C ARG A 60 -3.04 -10.05 4.75
N ASP A 61 -3.56 -9.01 4.13
CA ASP A 61 -3.10 -7.66 4.41
C ASP A 61 -3.59 -7.14 5.76
N ALA A 62 -2.82 -6.20 6.34
CA ALA A 62 -3.08 -5.66 7.67
C ALA A 62 -4.05 -4.46 7.66
N THR A 63 -4.49 -3.97 6.50
CA THR A 63 -5.33 -2.78 6.38
C THR A 63 -6.73 -3.15 5.92
N VAL A 64 -6.90 -3.53 4.67
CA VAL A 64 -8.18 -3.79 4.03
C VAL A 64 -8.83 -5.04 4.63
N SER A 65 -8.10 -6.15 4.65
CA SER A 65 -8.60 -7.42 5.18
C SER A 65 -8.89 -7.35 6.68
N ARG A 66 -8.15 -6.55 7.45
CA ARG A 66 -8.44 -6.33 8.88
C ARG A 66 -9.78 -5.65 9.07
N VAL A 67 -10.08 -4.62 8.28
CA VAL A 67 -11.35 -3.89 8.34
C VAL A 67 -12.52 -4.79 7.93
N VAL A 68 -12.34 -5.59 6.87
CA VAL A 68 -13.35 -6.57 6.43
C VAL A 68 -13.62 -7.62 7.50
N ARG A 69 -12.58 -8.20 8.12
CA ARG A 69 -12.76 -9.15 9.24
C ARG A 69 -13.49 -8.53 10.43
N LEU A 70 -13.28 -7.23 10.69
CA LEU A 70 -14.04 -6.53 11.71
C LEU A 70 -15.51 -6.38 11.30
N ALA A 71 -15.76 -6.00 10.06
CA ALA A 71 -17.11 -5.85 9.51
C ALA A 71 -17.90 -7.18 9.46
N GLN A 72 -17.22 -8.31 9.27
CA GLN A 72 -17.83 -9.65 9.33
C GLN A 72 -18.34 -10.00 10.73
N ARG A 73 -17.80 -9.38 11.79
CA ARG A 73 -18.17 -9.63 13.20
C ARG A 73 -19.21 -8.64 13.73
N TRP A 74 -19.36 -7.48 13.09
CA TRP A 74 -20.21 -6.40 13.58
C TRP A 74 -21.28 -6.03 12.54
N PRO A 75 -22.53 -5.87 12.95
CA PRO A 75 -23.61 -5.49 12.04
C PRO A 75 -23.51 -4.04 11.55
N LEU A 76 -22.72 -3.21 12.25
CA LEU A 76 -22.54 -1.79 11.96
C LEU A 76 -21.06 -1.41 12.17
N LEU A 77 -20.44 -0.76 11.19
CA LEU A 77 -19.06 -0.30 11.28
C LEU A 77 -18.96 1.20 10.91
N PRO A 78 -18.43 2.06 11.82
CA PRO A 78 -18.15 3.44 11.47
C PRO A 78 -16.94 3.51 10.53
N LEU A 79 -17.07 4.21 9.41
CA LEU A 79 -15.99 4.43 8.45
C LEU A 79 -15.73 5.92 8.23
N PRO A 80 -14.45 6.33 8.12
CA PRO A 80 -14.10 7.72 7.83
C PRO A 80 -14.54 8.09 6.41
N MET A 81 -15.40 9.08 6.29
CA MET A 81 -15.85 9.59 4.99
C MET A 81 -15.35 11.01 4.76
N GLY A 82 -14.97 11.30 3.49
CA GLY A 82 -14.48 12.62 3.11
C GLY A 82 -13.04 12.92 3.57
N ALA A 83 -12.28 11.92 3.98
CA ALA A 83 -10.84 12.07 4.15
C ALA A 83 -10.20 12.36 2.78
N PRO A 84 -9.44 13.46 2.64
CA PRO A 84 -8.97 13.91 1.33
C PRO A 84 -7.87 13.04 0.73
N GLY A 85 -7.11 12.31 1.57
CA GLY A 85 -5.92 11.57 1.14
C GLY A 85 -6.22 10.42 0.18
N LEU A 86 -5.51 10.43 -0.94
CA LEU A 86 -5.61 9.41 -1.97
C LEU A 86 -4.66 8.24 -1.71
N ARG A 87 -5.06 7.07 -2.16
CA ARG A 87 -4.28 5.82 -2.12
C ARG A 87 -4.29 5.19 -3.51
N GLN A 88 -3.26 4.40 -3.78
CA GLN A 88 -3.18 3.54 -4.96
C GLN A 88 -2.98 2.10 -4.50
N PRO A 89 -4.03 1.42 -4.00
CA PRO A 89 -3.90 0.06 -3.50
C PRO A 89 -3.56 -0.89 -4.66
N VAL A 90 -2.53 -1.72 -4.45
CA VAL A 90 -2.03 -2.69 -5.43
C VAL A 90 -2.44 -4.11 -5.04
N HIS A 91 -2.93 -4.89 -6.00
CA HIS A 91 -3.34 -6.26 -5.75
C HIS A 91 -2.13 -7.20 -5.65
N ALA A 92 -2.18 -8.16 -4.72
CA ALA A 92 -1.08 -9.10 -4.48
C ALA A 92 -0.70 -9.93 -5.72
N LEU A 93 -1.67 -10.30 -6.57
CA LEU A 93 -1.38 -11.01 -7.82
C LEU A 93 -0.64 -10.14 -8.84
N ASP A 94 -0.95 -8.83 -8.93
CA ASP A 94 -0.21 -7.93 -9.82
C ASP A 94 1.26 -7.82 -9.38
N LEU A 95 1.52 -7.87 -8.07
CA LEU A 95 2.90 -7.90 -7.57
C LEU A 95 3.62 -9.21 -7.91
N ALA A 96 2.91 -10.34 -7.92
CA ALA A 96 3.48 -11.60 -8.37
C ALA A 96 3.85 -11.54 -9.86
N ASP A 97 2.96 -11.00 -10.69
CA ASP A 97 3.21 -10.79 -12.12
C ASP A 97 4.39 -9.85 -12.35
N ALA A 98 4.50 -8.75 -11.59
CA ALA A 98 5.65 -7.84 -11.64
C ALA A 98 6.96 -8.52 -11.24
N ALA A 99 6.94 -9.41 -10.23
CA ALA A 99 8.12 -10.16 -9.85
C ALA A 99 8.57 -11.13 -10.94
N LEU A 100 7.65 -11.82 -11.61
CA LEU A 100 7.94 -12.68 -12.75
C LEU A 100 8.46 -11.87 -13.94
N ALA A 101 7.85 -10.72 -14.24
CA ALA A 101 8.33 -9.82 -15.28
C ALA A 101 9.75 -9.31 -14.97
N ALA A 102 10.03 -8.93 -13.72
CA ALA A 102 11.34 -8.49 -13.30
C ALA A 102 12.40 -9.61 -13.40
N LEU A 103 12.04 -10.87 -13.18
CA LEU A 103 12.92 -12.02 -13.37
C LEU A 103 13.23 -12.26 -14.85
N ALA A 104 12.30 -11.99 -15.75
CA ALA A 104 12.43 -12.18 -17.19
C ALA A 104 12.98 -10.94 -17.94
N ALA A 105 13.02 -9.77 -17.31
CA ALA A 105 13.42 -8.52 -17.94
C ALA A 105 14.89 -8.50 -18.36
N ASP A 106 15.27 -7.56 -19.24
CA ASP A 106 16.67 -7.33 -19.60
C ASP A 106 17.52 -7.00 -18.35
N PRO A 107 18.76 -7.51 -18.23
CA PRO A 107 19.68 -7.13 -17.14
C PRO A 107 19.87 -5.62 -16.97
N HIS A 108 19.77 -4.84 -18.04
CA HIS A 108 19.86 -3.38 -18.00
C HIS A 108 18.63 -2.69 -17.39
N ALA A 109 17.50 -3.41 -17.29
CA ALA A 109 16.31 -2.94 -16.60
C ALA A 109 16.37 -3.16 -15.07
N ALA A 110 17.56 -3.43 -14.52
CA ALA A 110 17.74 -3.54 -13.07
C ALA A 110 17.59 -2.17 -12.38
N GLY A 111 17.01 -2.15 -11.18
CA GLY A 111 16.79 -0.91 -10.44
C GLY A 111 15.71 -1.03 -9.38
N ALA A 112 15.29 0.10 -8.83
CA ALA A 112 14.18 0.17 -7.89
C ALA A 112 12.95 0.80 -8.55
N PHE A 113 11.80 0.15 -8.44
CA PHE A 113 10.55 0.55 -9.08
C PHE A 113 9.43 0.66 -8.05
N ASP A 114 8.79 1.82 -8.00
CA ASP A 114 7.56 1.98 -7.24
C ASP A 114 6.40 1.33 -8.00
N LEU A 115 5.62 0.50 -7.31
CA LEU A 115 4.52 -0.26 -7.88
C LEU A 115 3.19 0.16 -7.24
N PRO A 116 2.63 1.31 -7.63
CA PRO A 116 1.29 1.69 -7.22
C PRO A 116 0.23 0.88 -7.97
N GLY A 117 -0.97 0.75 -7.37
CA GLY A 117 -2.12 0.18 -8.05
C GLY A 117 -2.67 1.09 -9.17
N GLY A 118 -3.51 0.53 -10.03
CA GLY A 118 -4.02 1.18 -11.24
C GLY A 118 -5.07 2.27 -10.99
N GLU A 119 -5.56 2.43 -9.76
CA GLU A 119 -6.58 3.42 -9.42
C GLU A 119 -6.15 4.28 -8.23
N ARG A 120 -6.43 5.58 -8.32
CA ARG A 120 -6.34 6.51 -7.19
C ARG A 120 -7.70 6.56 -6.51
N VAL A 121 -7.77 6.13 -5.26
CA VAL A 121 -9.02 6.04 -4.50
C VAL A 121 -8.87 6.72 -3.14
N ALA A 122 -9.89 7.47 -2.72
CA ALA A 122 -9.91 8.03 -1.36
C ALA A 122 -9.95 6.90 -0.32
N PHE A 123 -9.23 7.09 0.79
CA PHE A 123 -9.10 6.03 1.81
C PHE A 123 -10.44 5.51 2.34
N GLY A 124 -11.39 6.41 2.62
CA GLY A 124 -12.73 6.02 3.09
C GLY A 124 -13.51 5.22 2.04
N GLU A 125 -13.40 5.60 0.78
CA GLU A 125 -14.04 4.88 -0.33
C GLU A 125 -13.41 3.50 -0.55
N MET A 126 -12.08 3.39 -0.43
CA MET A 126 -11.38 2.12 -0.44
C MET A 126 -11.94 1.16 0.62
N LEU A 127 -12.09 1.63 1.87
CA LEU A 127 -12.66 0.83 2.95
C LEU A 127 -14.12 0.47 2.69
N ARG A 128 -14.93 1.41 2.20
CA ARG A 128 -16.34 1.19 1.89
C ARG A 128 -16.52 0.09 0.84
N ARG A 129 -15.76 0.18 -0.28
CA ARG A 129 -15.79 -0.86 -1.33
C ARG A 129 -15.38 -2.23 -0.78
N SER A 130 -14.36 -2.27 0.08
CA SER A 130 -13.87 -3.52 0.68
C SER A 130 -14.90 -4.17 1.60
N VAL A 131 -15.55 -3.36 2.46
CA VAL A 131 -16.61 -3.87 3.35
C VAL A 131 -17.82 -4.35 2.54
N ALA A 132 -18.23 -3.60 1.52
CA ALA A 132 -19.34 -4.00 0.66
C ALA A 132 -19.07 -5.35 -0.04
N ALA A 133 -17.82 -5.61 -0.44
CA ALA A 133 -17.42 -6.86 -1.11
C ALA A 133 -17.25 -8.03 -0.13
N GLY A 134 -16.60 -7.82 1.01
CA GLY A 134 -16.19 -8.92 1.91
C GLY A 134 -17.10 -9.11 3.13
N ALA A 135 -18.02 -8.17 3.41
CA ALA A 135 -18.96 -8.24 4.51
C ALA A 135 -20.31 -7.58 4.14
N PRO A 136 -21.05 -8.11 3.17
CA PRO A 136 -22.27 -7.47 2.65
C PRO A 136 -23.39 -7.34 3.69
N GLY A 137 -23.35 -8.10 4.78
CA GLY A 137 -24.28 -7.98 5.91
C GLY A 137 -23.97 -6.83 6.89
N CYS A 138 -22.82 -6.20 6.78
CA CYS A 138 -22.41 -5.10 7.64
C CYS A 138 -22.89 -3.77 7.06
N ARG A 139 -23.62 -2.98 7.86
CA ARG A 139 -23.96 -1.60 7.52
C ARG A 139 -22.78 -0.68 7.85
N THR A 140 -22.41 0.20 6.93
CA THR A 140 -21.39 1.21 7.20
C THR A 140 -22.02 2.52 7.65
N TRP A 141 -21.49 3.10 8.72
CA TRP A 141 -21.90 4.43 9.19
C TRP A 141 -20.84 5.46 8.80
N PRO A 142 -21.17 6.46 7.97
CA PRO A 142 -20.22 7.48 7.58
C PRO A 142 -19.89 8.40 8.76
N VAL A 143 -18.63 8.42 9.17
CA VAL A 143 -18.12 9.39 10.15
C VAL A 143 -17.43 10.52 9.38
N PRO A 144 -17.94 11.76 9.43
CA PRO A 144 -17.32 12.87 8.73
C PRO A 144 -15.87 13.06 9.15
N TRP A 145 -14.98 13.20 8.18
CA TRP A 145 -13.56 13.46 8.41
C TRP A 145 -13.32 14.65 9.35
N ALA A 146 -14.09 15.73 9.18
CA ALA A 146 -13.97 16.91 10.03
C ALA A 146 -14.16 16.62 11.52
N MET A 147 -15.02 15.66 11.89
CA MET A 147 -15.21 15.23 13.29
C MET A 147 -13.99 14.49 13.80
N LEU A 148 -13.40 13.62 12.98
CA LEU A 148 -12.18 12.87 13.34
C LEU A 148 -10.98 13.80 13.47
N ALA A 149 -10.83 14.75 12.55
CA ALA A 149 -9.78 15.77 12.59
C ALA A 149 -9.92 16.70 13.81
N TRP A 150 -11.16 17.04 14.19
CA TRP A 150 -11.42 17.83 15.39
C TRP A 150 -11.11 17.05 16.68
N ALA A 151 -11.56 15.80 16.78
CA ALA A 151 -11.25 14.93 17.91
C ALA A 151 -9.72 14.66 18.05
N GLY A 152 -9.02 14.61 16.94
CA GLY A 152 -7.58 14.47 16.90
C GLY A 152 -6.78 15.65 17.49
N ARG A 153 -7.43 16.81 17.69
CA ARG A 153 -6.81 17.93 18.42
C ARG A 153 -6.75 17.70 19.93
N ALA A 154 -7.65 16.88 20.45
CA ALA A 154 -7.72 16.55 21.87
C ALA A 154 -6.91 15.30 22.24
N ASP A 155 -6.68 14.39 21.29
CA ASP A 155 -5.92 13.16 21.49
C ASP A 155 -4.86 13.00 20.39
N ALA A 156 -3.59 12.99 20.79
CA ALA A 156 -2.45 12.88 19.86
C ALA A 156 -2.47 11.57 19.04
N ARG A 157 -3.04 10.49 19.56
CA ARG A 157 -3.16 9.21 18.82
C ARG A 157 -4.19 9.32 17.71
N LEU A 158 -5.33 9.93 17.99
CA LEU A 158 -6.37 10.21 16.99
C LEU A 158 -5.88 11.23 15.98
N GLY A 159 -5.13 12.26 16.41
CA GLY A 159 -4.54 13.28 15.55
C GLY A 159 -3.52 12.69 14.57
N GLY A 160 -2.64 11.82 15.05
CA GLY A 160 -1.68 11.12 14.20
C GLY A 160 -2.35 10.17 13.20
N TRP A 161 -3.44 9.50 13.58
CA TRP A 161 -4.23 8.69 12.67
C TRP A 161 -4.97 9.54 11.63
N ALA A 162 -5.54 10.64 12.08
CA ALA A 162 -6.23 11.59 11.23
C ALA A 162 -5.30 12.21 10.18
N SER A 163 -4.10 12.68 10.56
CA SER A 163 -3.15 13.27 9.62
C SER A 163 -2.74 12.28 8.51
N ARG A 164 -2.50 11.02 8.87
CA ARG A 164 -2.17 9.96 7.88
C ARG A 164 -3.28 9.73 6.84
N LEU A 165 -4.53 9.97 7.20
CA LEU A 165 -5.65 9.85 6.26
C LEU A 165 -5.79 11.07 5.34
N ALA A 166 -5.18 12.20 5.69
CA ALA A 166 -5.22 13.43 4.90
C ALA A 166 -4.15 13.46 3.80
N ASP A 167 -3.02 12.79 4.00
CA ASP A 167 -1.91 12.81 3.05
C ASP A 167 -2.17 11.94 1.84
N ASP A 168 -1.83 12.45 0.64
CA ASP A 168 -1.84 11.68 -0.58
C ASP A 168 -0.63 10.74 -0.63
N LEU A 169 -0.90 9.45 -0.81
CA LEU A 169 0.12 8.42 -1.07
C LEU A 169 -0.01 7.95 -2.52
N VAL A 170 0.43 8.83 -3.43
CA VAL A 170 0.37 8.66 -4.88
C VAL A 170 1.79 8.70 -5.44
N PHE A 171 2.13 7.72 -6.27
CA PHE A 171 3.49 7.52 -6.79
C PHE A 171 3.46 7.43 -8.31
N ASP A 172 4.59 7.77 -8.94
CA ASP A 172 4.79 7.65 -10.39
C ASP A 172 5.17 6.21 -10.76
N ASP A 173 4.41 5.60 -11.64
CA ASP A 173 4.62 4.23 -12.10
C ASP A 173 5.27 4.15 -13.50
N ARG A 174 5.59 5.28 -14.14
CA ARG A 174 6.18 5.29 -15.49
C ARG A 174 7.46 4.45 -15.59
N PRO A 175 8.43 4.55 -14.65
CA PRO A 175 9.63 3.72 -14.74
C PRO A 175 9.33 2.22 -14.71
N ALA A 176 8.33 1.81 -13.90
CA ALA A 176 7.91 0.41 -13.84
C ALA A 176 7.17 -0.04 -15.12
N ARG A 177 6.36 0.84 -15.70
CA ARG A 177 5.67 0.58 -16.99
C ARG A 177 6.67 0.38 -18.11
N GLU A 178 7.66 1.24 -18.21
CA GLU A 178 8.69 1.20 -19.27
C GLU A 178 9.61 -0.01 -19.13
N ALA A 179 10.07 -0.31 -17.91
CA ALA A 179 11.04 -1.36 -17.65
C ALA A 179 10.44 -2.77 -17.52
N LEU A 180 9.24 -2.90 -16.96
CA LEU A 180 8.63 -4.16 -16.57
C LEU A 180 7.28 -4.44 -17.25
N GLY A 181 6.77 -3.51 -18.07
CA GLY A 181 5.42 -3.61 -18.63
C GLY A 181 4.32 -3.52 -17.55
N TRP A 182 4.59 -2.80 -16.43
CA TRP A 182 3.65 -2.67 -15.32
C TRP A 182 2.28 -2.16 -15.75
N ALA A 183 1.24 -2.94 -15.55
CA ALA A 183 -0.14 -2.61 -15.91
C ALA A 183 -1.11 -3.14 -14.83
N PRO A 184 -1.10 -2.55 -13.63
CA PRO A 184 -1.89 -3.06 -12.51
C PRO A 184 -3.39 -2.84 -12.73
N ARG A 185 -4.20 -3.74 -12.16
CA ARG A 185 -5.66 -3.60 -12.12
C ARG A 185 -6.09 -2.41 -11.26
N GLY A 186 -7.30 -1.89 -11.51
CA GLY A 186 -7.96 -0.93 -10.63
C GLY A 186 -8.40 -1.58 -9.31
N PHE A 187 -8.80 -0.77 -8.34
CA PHE A 187 -9.26 -1.26 -7.05
C PHE A 187 -10.74 -1.71 -7.13
N ALA A 188 -10.95 -2.98 -7.44
CA ALA A 188 -12.27 -3.60 -7.57
C ALA A 188 -12.35 -4.87 -6.68
N PRO A 189 -12.45 -4.71 -5.35
CA PRO A 189 -12.50 -5.83 -4.43
C PRO A 189 -13.75 -6.68 -4.64
N SER A 190 -13.57 -7.99 -4.50
CA SER A 190 -14.60 -9.03 -4.57
C SER A 190 -14.60 -9.89 -3.29
N ALA A 191 -15.60 -10.73 -3.11
CA ALA A 191 -15.65 -11.66 -1.98
C ALA A 191 -14.47 -12.65 -1.98
N ALA A 192 -13.93 -12.99 -3.15
CA ALA A 192 -12.78 -13.89 -3.29
C ALA A 192 -11.48 -13.33 -2.68
N ASP A 193 -11.38 -12.01 -2.55
CA ASP A 193 -10.22 -11.34 -1.98
C ASP A 193 -10.18 -11.41 -0.45
N PHE A 194 -11.27 -11.87 0.18
CA PHE A 194 -11.45 -11.93 1.63
C PHE A 194 -11.87 -13.33 2.08
N PRO A 195 -11.05 -14.35 1.86
CA PRO A 195 -11.38 -15.70 2.34
C PRO A 195 -11.56 -15.70 3.86
N VAL A 196 -12.59 -16.41 4.33
CA VAL A 196 -12.95 -16.57 5.75
C VAL A 196 -11.98 -17.53 6.43
#